data_90f493909dbbc49c0ca6b15f4ded9b39
#
_entry.id   90f493909dbbc49c0ca6b15f4ded9b39
#
_cell.length_a   1.000
_cell.length_b   1.000
_cell.length_c   1.000
_cell.angle_alpha   90.00
_cell.angle_beta   90.00
_cell.angle_gamma   90.00
#
_symmetry.space_group_name_H-M   'P 1'
#
loop_
_entity.id
_entity.type
_entity.pdbx_description
1 polymer ?
#
loop_
_entity_poly.entity_id
_entity_poly.type
_entity_poly.pdbx_seq_one_letter_code
_entity_poly.pdbx_strand_id
1 'polypeptide(L)'
;MAFLAETLVDEWLNRQGYFTVRGLKDGVSEIDLLGVRPGPKGLEACHVEVQASFRPVGYITPITKEDLAGFAKSRTSAKARPEALLQSSVAAWVKKKFTSRGKVATRERAWPGLSWQYVFVHAIVREPLELSIIANHGIKVVPF
;
A
#
# COMPACT_ATOMS: atom_id res chain seq x y z
N MET A 1 -13.61 -2.17 10.14
CA MET A 1 -12.76 -3.36 9.87
C MET A 1 -11.33 -2.99 9.48
N ALA A 2 -11.12 -1.88 8.77
CA ALA A 2 -9.77 -1.39 8.53
C ALA A 2 -8.99 -1.18 9.82
N PHE A 3 -9.63 -0.62 10.82
CA PHE A 3 -9.03 -0.41 12.15
C PHE A 3 -8.50 -1.69 12.80
N LEU A 4 -9.27 -2.78 12.70
CA LEU A 4 -8.83 -4.05 13.27
C LEU A 4 -7.62 -4.60 12.52
N ALA A 5 -7.64 -4.57 11.20
CA ALA A 5 -6.53 -5.05 10.39
C ALA A 5 -5.26 -4.25 10.67
N GLU A 6 -5.36 -2.92 10.71
CA GLU A 6 -4.22 -2.07 11.05
C GLU A 6 -3.67 -2.34 12.45
N THR A 7 -4.55 -2.60 13.41
CA THR A 7 -4.15 -2.94 14.78
C THR A 7 -3.37 -4.25 14.84
N LEU A 8 -3.83 -5.26 14.09
CA LEU A 8 -3.13 -6.55 14.05
C LEU A 8 -1.77 -6.43 13.35
N VAL A 9 -1.70 -5.66 12.27
CA VAL A 9 -0.44 -5.42 11.58
C VAL A 9 0.53 -4.64 12.46
N ASP A 10 0.03 -3.65 13.18
CA ASP A 10 0.82 -2.87 14.13
C ASP A 10 1.45 -3.79 15.18
N GLU A 11 0.66 -4.66 15.79
CA GLU A 11 1.17 -5.62 16.78
C GLU A 11 2.19 -6.57 16.16
N TRP A 12 1.94 -7.05 14.95
CA TRP A 12 2.87 -7.90 14.22
C TRP A 12 4.23 -7.21 14.02
N LEU A 13 4.23 -5.93 13.65
CA LEU A 13 5.44 -5.14 13.50
C LEU A 13 6.14 -4.91 14.86
N ASN A 14 5.38 -4.60 15.90
CA ASN A 14 5.95 -4.40 17.24
C ASN A 14 6.65 -5.66 17.74
N ARG A 15 6.10 -6.83 17.47
CA ARG A 15 6.72 -8.11 17.82
C ARG A 15 8.02 -8.39 17.07
N GLN A 16 8.22 -7.71 15.94
CA GLN A 16 9.47 -7.77 15.19
C GLN A 16 10.47 -6.68 15.61
N GLY A 17 10.15 -5.92 16.63
CA GLY A 17 11.02 -4.88 17.17
C GLY A 17 10.85 -3.50 16.57
N TYR A 18 9.84 -3.29 15.75
CA TYR A 18 9.56 -1.95 15.21
C TYR A 18 8.86 -1.06 16.22
N PHE A 19 9.32 0.19 16.32
CA PHE A 19 8.57 1.27 16.91
C PHE A 19 7.68 1.85 15.81
N THR A 20 6.38 1.93 16.04
CA THR A 20 5.41 2.24 15.01
C THR A 20 4.63 3.53 15.29
N VAL A 21 4.21 4.20 14.22
CA VAL A 21 3.26 5.31 14.26
C VAL A 21 2.13 4.98 13.27
N ARG A 22 0.89 5.19 13.69
CA ARG A 22 -0.30 4.89 12.90
C ARG A 22 -1.02 6.16 12.47
N GLY A 23 -1.63 6.11 11.30
CA GLY A 23 -2.59 7.12 10.85
C GLY A 23 -2.00 8.51 10.67
N LEU A 24 -0.79 8.61 10.14
CA LEU A 24 -0.17 9.89 9.85
C LEU A 24 -0.90 10.59 8.72
N LYS A 25 -1.37 11.81 8.98
CA LYS A 25 -2.11 12.59 8.00
C LYS A 25 -1.19 13.23 6.98
N ASP A 26 -1.64 13.19 5.72
CA ASP A 26 -1.06 13.85 4.57
C ASP A 26 -2.21 14.57 3.85
N GLY A 27 -2.60 15.75 4.34
CA GLY A 27 -3.79 16.43 3.87
C GLY A 27 -5.05 15.60 4.11
N VAL A 28 -5.76 15.23 3.03
CA VAL A 28 -6.96 14.39 3.10
C VAL A 28 -6.65 12.90 3.10
N SER A 29 -5.42 12.53 2.79
CA SER A 29 -5.00 11.14 2.80
C SER A 29 -4.21 10.82 4.08
N GLU A 30 -3.87 9.55 4.30
CA GLU A 30 -3.10 9.18 5.45
C GLU A 30 -2.19 7.99 5.13
N ILE A 31 -1.09 7.88 5.87
CA ILE A 31 -0.23 6.71 5.89
C ILE A 31 -0.75 5.78 6.98
N ASP A 32 -0.99 4.53 6.66
CA ASP A 32 -1.52 3.58 7.63
C ASP A 32 -0.54 3.34 8.77
N LEU A 33 0.69 2.98 8.46
CA LEU A 33 1.72 2.66 9.46
C LEU A 33 3.11 3.03 8.96
N LEU A 34 3.91 3.61 9.85
CA LEU A 34 5.37 3.70 9.68
C LEU A 34 6.03 2.95 10.83
N GLY A 35 7.10 2.21 10.54
CA GLY A 35 7.87 1.52 11.56
C GLY A 35 9.36 1.75 11.39
N VAL A 36 10.07 1.85 12.52
CA VAL A 36 11.53 2.00 12.54
C VAL A 36 12.08 1.08 13.60
N ARG A 37 13.17 0.39 13.29
CA ARG A 37 13.88 -0.45 14.26
C ARG A 37 15.39 -0.41 14.02
N PRO A 38 16.21 -0.68 15.06
CA PRO A 38 17.64 -0.86 14.84
C PRO A 38 17.91 -2.13 14.07
N GLY A 39 18.86 -2.08 13.15
CA GLY A 39 19.30 -3.22 12.36
C GLY A 39 20.84 -3.31 12.34
N PRO A 40 21.38 -4.36 11.70
CA PRO A 40 22.85 -4.56 11.67
C PRO A 40 23.62 -3.43 11.00
N LYS A 41 23.01 -2.73 10.06
CA LYS A 41 23.65 -1.66 9.29
C LYS A 41 23.10 -0.28 9.60
N GLY A 42 22.37 -0.12 10.69
CA GLY A 42 21.68 1.12 11.06
C GLY A 42 20.19 0.92 11.15
N LEU A 43 19.44 2.01 11.09
CA LEU A 43 17.99 1.94 11.24
C LEU A 43 17.34 1.32 10.00
N GLU A 44 16.41 0.40 10.24
CA GLU A 44 15.52 -0.17 9.23
C GLU A 44 14.17 0.51 9.34
N ALA A 45 13.64 0.97 8.22
CA ALA A 45 12.39 1.71 8.18
C ALA A 45 11.41 1.10 7.18
N CYS A 46 10.14 1.00 7.55
CA CYS A 46 9.10 0.50 6.65
C CYS A 46 7.88 1.42 6.64
N HIS A 47 7.33 1.60 5.45
CA HIS A 47 6.04 2.23 5.21
C HIS A 47 5.06 1.14 4.82
N VAL A 48 4.05 0.91 5.64
CA VAL A 48 3.10 -0.18 5.48
C VAL A 48 1.71 0.36 5.17
N GLU A 49 1.14 -0.13 4.10
CA GLU A 49 -0.28 0.11 3.78
C GLU A 49 -1.04 -1.21 3.93
N VAL A 50 -2.23 -1.14 4.49
CA VAL A 50 -3.05 -2.30 4.81
C VAL A 50 -4.36 -2.21 4.07
N GLN A 51 -4.67 -3.23 3.29
CA GLN A 51 -5.97 -3.34 2.63
C GLN A 51 -6.48 -4.77 2.87
N ALA A 52 -7.12 -4.97 4.00
CA ALA A 52 -7.66 -6.25 4.39
C ALA A 52 -9.19 -6.17 4.43
N SER A 53 -9.83 -6.90 3.53
CA SER A 53 -11.28 -7.06 3.49
C SER A 53 -11.59 -8.53 3.68
N PHE A 54 -12.65 -8.83 4.45
CA PHE A 54 -13.13 -10.19 4.61
C PHE A 54 -13.98 -10.65 3.42
N ARG A 55 -14.26 -9.75 2.50
CA ARG A 55 -14.95 -10.09 1.24
C ARG A 55 -13.94 -10.09 0.11
N PRO A 56 -14.03 -11.05 -0.84
CA PRO A 56 -13.22 -10.99 -2.03
C PRO A 56 -13.46 -9.67 -2.75
N VAL A 57 -12.39 -8.94 -3.00
CA VAL A 57 -12.46 -7.72 -3.82
C VAL A 57 -12.14 -8.07 -5.26
N GLY A 58 -12.71 -7.34 -6.22
CA GLY A 58 -12.42 -7.54 -7.63
C GLY A 58 -10.94 -7.27 -7.92
N TYR A 59 -10.57 -6.01 -7.77
CA TYR A 59 -9.19 -5.56 -7.91
C TYR A 59 -8.82 -4.68 -6.72
N ILE A 60 -7.53 -4.71 -6.34
CA ILE A 60 -6.99 -3.85 -5.30
C ILE A 60 -6.94 -2.40 -5.78
N THR A 61 -6.50 -2.21 -7.03
CA THR A 61 -6.25 -0.89 -7.59
C THR A 61 -7.44 -0.39 -8.39
N PRO A 62 -7.87 0.88 -8.19
CA PRO A 62 -8.89 1.47 -9.03
C PRO A 62 -8.37 1.73 -10.45
N ILE A 63 -9.27 1.66 -11.44
CA ILE A 63 -8.95 2.06 -12.81
C ILE A 63 -8.66 3.57 -12.81
N THR A 64 -7.64 4.02 -13.55
CA THR A 64 -7.37 5.45 -13.68
C THR A 64 -8.49 6.15 -14.43
N LYS A 65 -8.63 7.45 -14.21
CA LYS A 65 -9.65 8.23 -14.90
C LYS A 65 -9.46 8.18 -16.42
N GLU A 66 -8.21 8.19 -16.85
CA GLU A 66 -7.84 8.15 -18.26
C GLU A 66 -8.24 6.82 -18.93
N ASP A 67 -8.09 5.72 -18.21
CA ASP A 67 -8.39 4.39 -18.73
C ASP A 67 -9.86 3.99 -18.58
N LEU A 68 -10.62 4.74 -17.79
CA LEU A 68 -12.01 4.39 -17.49
C LEU A 68 -12.91 4.52 -18.71
N ALA A 69 -12.69 5.54 -19.53
CA ALA A 69 -13.54 5.84 -20.68
C ALA A 69 -13.56 4.65 -21.66
N GLY A 70 -14.76 4.23 -22.04
CA GLY A 70 -14.93 3.13 -22.97
C GLY A 70 -14.65 1.73 -22.41
N PHE A 71 -14.24 1.62 -21.17
CA PHE A 71 -13.96 0.33 -20.56
C PHE A 71 -15.03 -0.09 -19.55
N ALA A 72 -15.33 0.77 -18.57
CA ALA A 72 -16.29 0.45 -17.51
C ALA A 72 -16.97 1.72 -17.01
N LYS A 73 -18.05 1.56 -16.22
CA LYS A 73 -18.78 2.69 -15.65
C LYS A 73 -18.17 3.19 -14.35
N SER A 74 -17.44 2.32 -13.63
CA SER A 74 -16.86 2.63 -12.33
C SER A 74 -15.39 2.24 -12.28
N ARG A 75 -14.59 3.06 -11.62
CA ARG A 75 -13.17 2.80 -11.39
C ARG A 75 -12.94 1.54 -10.55
N THR A 76 -13.94 1.11 -9.79
CA THR A 76 -13.87 -0.09 -8.95
C THR A 76 -14.55 -1.31 -9.58
N SER A 77 -14.88 -1.23 -10.88
CA SER A 77 -15.51 -2.33 -11.61
C SER A 77 -14.70 -3.62 -11.52
N ALA A 78 -15.38 -4.75 -11.35
CA ALA A 78 -14.78 -6.08 -11.36
C ALA A 78 -14.60 -6.66 -12.75
N LYS A 79 -14.93 -5.91 -13.81
CA LYS A 79 -14.74 -6.35 -15.19
C LYS A 79 -13.28 -6.69 -15.44
N ALA A 80 -13.02 -7.86 -16.07
CA ALA A 80 -11.68 -8.33 -16.34
C ALA A 80 -10.86 -7.29 -17.13
N ARG A 81 -9.68 -6.97 -16.66
CA ARG A 81 -8.81 -5.94 -17.23
C ARG A 81 -7.71 -6.54 -18.07
N PRO A 82 -7.46 -6.00 -19.28
CA PRO A 82 -6.25 -6.35 -20.01
C PRO A 82 -5.01 -5.95 -19.20
N GLU A 83 -3.90 -6.64 -19.45
CA GLU A 83 -2.66 -6.42 -18.67
C GLU A 83 -2.19 -4.97 -18.72
N ALA A 84 -2.25 -4.32 -19.88
CA ALA A 84 -1.83 -2.91 -20.01
C ALA A 84 -2.63 -1.99 -19.09
N LEU A 85 -3.94 -2.22 -18.98
CA LEU A 85 -4.80 -1.44 -18.09
C LEU A 85 -4.49 -1.73 -16.63
N LEU A 86 -4.20 -3.00 -16.31
CA LEU A 86 -3.82 -3.40 -14.96
C LEU A 86 -2.48 -2.77 -14.56
N GLN A 87 -1.51 -2.73 -15.48
CA GLN A 87 -0.22 -2.05 -15.25
C GLN A 87 -0.41 -0.56 -14.93
N SER A 88 -1.25 0.13 -15.70
CA SER A 88 -1.55 1.55 -15.46
C SER A 88 -2.23 1.77 -14.11
N SER A 89 -3.18 0.91 -13.77
CA SER A 89 -3.93 0.99 -12.50
C SER A 89 -3.00 0.81 -11.31
N VAL A 90 -2.10 -0.17 -11.38
CA VAL A 90 -1.12 -0.44 -10.32
C VAL A 90 -0.14 0.72 -10.18
N ALA A 91 0.39 1.23 -11.30
CA ALA A 91 1.35 2.34 -11.26
C ALA A 91 0.76 3.57 -10.57
N ALA A 92 -0.48 3.94 -10.90
CA ALA A 92 -1.16 5.06 -10.29
C ALA A 92 -1.43 4.83 -8.80
N TRP A 93 -1.82 3.62 -8.43
CA TRP A 93 -2.09 3.24 -7.03
C TRP A 93 -0.80 3.28 -6.19
N VAL A 94 0.30 2.75 -6.71
CA VAL A 94 1.60 2.78 -6.01
C VAL A 94 2.02 4.22 -5.75
N LYS A 95 1.90 5.08 -6.74
CA LYS A 95 2.22 6.49 -6.58
C LYS A 95 1.38 7.14 -5.49
N LYS A 96 0.08 6.90 -5.51
CA LYS A 96 -0.84 7.47 -4.52
C LYS A 96 -0.55 6.98 -3.10
N LYS A 97 -0.25 5.69 -2.94
CA LYS A 97 -0.08 5.07 -1.62
C LYS A 97 1.31 5.26 -1.04
N PHE A 98 2.35 5.29 -1.87
CA PHE A 98 3.73 5.23 -1.39
C PHE A 98 4.62 6.36 -1.87
N THR A 99 4.54 6.78 -3.13
CA THR A 99 5.58 7.61 -3.74
C THR A 99 5.13 9.02 -4.10
N SER A 100 3.92 9.44 -3.80
CA SER A 100 3.49 10.82 -4.04
C SER A 100 4.33 11.80 -3.21
N ARG A 101 4.36 13.06 -3.66
CA ARG A 101 5.10 14.12 -2.95
C ARG A 101 4.64 14.26 -1.51
N GLY A 102 3.33 14.15 -1.27
CA GLY A 102 2.77 14.22 0.08
C GLY A 102 3.26 13.09 0.96
N LYS A 103 3.29 11.86 0.45
CA LYS A 103 3.77 10.70 1.21
C LYS A 103 5.25 10.83 1.54
N VAL A 104 6.07 11.23 0.57
CA VAL A 104 7.50 11.45 0.78
C VAL A 104 7.72 12.53 1.85
N ALA A 105 7.02 13.65 1.75
CA ALA A 105 7.13 14.75 2.71
C ALA A 105 6.70 14.33 4.11
N THR A 106 5.62 13.55 4.23
CA THR A 106 5.12 13.09 5.52
C THR A 106 6.12 12.15 6.19
N ARG A 107 6.69 11.19 5.45
CA ARG A 107 7.73 10.32 5.99
C ARG A 107 8.96 11.11 6.44
N GLU A 108 9.40 12.07 5.63
CA GLU A 108 10.58 12.89 5.95
C GLU A 108 10.35 13.74 7.20
N ARG A 109 9.14 14.25 7.41
CA ARG A 109 8.80 14.97 8.65
C ARG A 109 8.79 14.04 9.85
N ALA A 110 8.28 12.81 9.69
CA ALA A 110 8.21 11.85 10.77
C ALA A 110 9.59 11.39 11.20
N TRP A 111 10.47 11.11 10.25
CA TRP A 111 11.86 10.72 10.54
C TRP A 111 12.75 11.03 9.34
N PRO A 112 13.52 12.11 9.40
CA PRO A 112 14.38 12.53 8.28
C PRO A 112 15.49 11.55 7.95
N GLY A 113 15.82 11.43 6.67
CA GLY A 113 17.04 10.78 6.23
C GLY A 113 17.00 9.25 6.19
N LEU A 114 15.83 8.63 6.26
CA LEU A 114 15.71 7.18 6.19
C LEU A 114 15.38 6.70 4.78
N SER A 115 15.85 5.49 4.47
CA SER A 115 15.40 4.74 3.31
C SER A 115 14.25 3.84 3.74
N TRP A 116 13.10 4.00 3.11
CA TRP A 116 11.87 3.32 3.50
C TRP A 116 11.62 2.10 2.62
N GLN A 117 11.44 0.94 3.24
CA GLN A 117 10.92 -0.24 2.57
C GLN A 117 9.40 -0.12 2.49
N TYR A 118 8.84 -0.37 1.31
CA TYR A 118 7.39 -0.34 1.12
C TYR A 118 6.81 -1.74 1.32
N VAL A 119 5.78 -1.83 2.14
CA VAL A 119 5.13 -3.10 2.47
C VAL A 119 3.63 -2.93 2.27
N PHE A 120 3.03 -3.85 1.55
CA PHE A 120 1.58 -3.89 1.36
C PHE A 120 1.03 -5.18 1.95
N VAL A 121 0.16 -5.05 2.95
CA VAL A 121 -0.53 -6.19 3.58
C VAL A 121 -1.92 -6.29 2.97
N HIS A 122 -2.20 -7.46 2.37
CA HIS A 122 -3.44 -7.68 1.65
C HIS A 122 -4.21 -8.88 2.20
N ALA A 123 -5.54 -8.87 2.01
CA ALA A 123 -6.39 -10.02 2.33
C ALA A 123 -6.61 -10.88 1.07
N ILE A 124 -7.80 -11.40 0.90
CA ILE A 124 -8.14 -12.25 -0.26
C ILE A 124 -8.11 -11.42 -1.54
N VAL A 125 -7.37 -11.88 -2.52
CA VAL A 125 -7.20 -11.21 -3.81
C VAL A 125 -7.75 -12.11 -4.91
N ARG A 126 -8.57 -11.52 -5.78
CA ARG A 126 -9.18 -12.23 -6.91
C ARG A 126 -8.19 -12.51 -8.04
N GLU A 127 -7.29 -11.54 -8.32
CA GLU A 127 -6.35 -11.62 -9.44
C GLU A 127 -4.90 -11.59 -8.95
N PRO A 128 -4.25 -12.76 -8.87
CA PRO A 128 -2.86 -12.82 -8.38
C PRO A 128 -1.86 -12.03 -9.23
N LEU A 129 -2.13 -11.83 -10.51
CA LEU A 129 -1.24 -11.03 -11.37
C LEU A 129 -1.11 -9.59 -10.85
N GLU A 130 -2.16 -9.04 -10.27
CA GLU A 130 -2.12 -7.70 -9.70
C GLU A 130 -1.07 -7.59 -8.59
N LEU A 131 -0.98 -8.61 -7.72
CA LEU A 131 0.04 -8.65 -6.68
C LEU A 131 1.45 -8.73 -7.25
N SER A 132 1.63 -9.50 -8.32
CA SER A 132 2.93 -9.61 -9.00
C SER A 132 3.36 -8.27 -9.57
N ILE A 133 2.43 -7.53 -10.16
CA ILE A 133 2.70 -6.20 -10.71
C ILE A 133 3.05 -5.22 -9.59
N ILE A 134 2.32 -5.26 -8.48
CA ILE A 134 2.63 -4.43 -7.30
C ILE A 134 4.05 -4.74 -6.81
N ALA A 135 4.40 -6.01 -6.69
CA ALA A 135 5.73 -6.43 -6.24
C ALA A 135 6.83 -5.94 -7.19
N ASN A 136 6.56 -5.86 -8.49
CA ASN A 136 7.53 -5.36 -9.47
C ASN A 136 7.85 -3.87 -9.29
N HIS A 137 7.05 -3.13 -8.54
CA HIS A 137 7.33 -1.75 -8.16
C HIS A 137 8.21 -1.63 -6.91
N GLY A 138 8.80 -2.73 -6.45
CA GLY A 138 9.66 -2.72 -5.26
C GLY A 138 8.90 -2.77 -3.95
N ILE A 139 7.65 -3.21 -3.98
CA ILE A 139 6.80 -3.31 -2.79
C ILE A 139 6.77 -4.76 -2.32
N LYS A 140 7.08 -4.98 -1.04
CA LYS A 140 6.93 -6.29 -0.42
C LYS A 140 5.45 -6.54 -0.17
N VAL A 141 4.89 -7.57 -0.79
CA VAL A 141 3.49 -7.95 -0.58
C VAL A 141 3.42 -9.06 0.48
N VAL A 142 2.53 -8.89 1.44
CA VAL A 142 2.40 -9.80 2.58
C VAL A 142 0.93 -10.17 2.74
N PRO A 143 0.58 -11.46 2.73
CA PRO A 143 -0.80 -11.86 3.03
C PRO A 143 -1.12 -11.61 4.51
N PHE A 144 -2.33 -11.13 4.71
CA PHE A 144 -2.87 -10.87 6.05
C PHE A 144 -3.19 -12.14 6.84
#